data_b394bea2c1329c85cb5f11062cc2761c
#
_entry.id   b394bea2c1329c85cb5f11062cc2761c
#
_cell.length_a   1.000
_cell.length_b   1.000
_cell.length_c   1.000
_cell.angle_alpha   90.00
_cell.angle_beta   90.00
_cell.angle_gamma   90.00
#
_symmetry.space_group_name_H-M   'P 1'
#
loop_
_entity.id
_entity.type
_entity.pdbx_description
1 polymer ?
#
loop_
_entity_poly.entity_id
_entity_poly.type
_entity_poly.pdbx_seq_one_letter_code
_entity_poly.pdbx_strand_id
1 'polypeptide(L)'
;MTLTDEQSYSLDLFKTSQSLKISAFAGTGKTSTLTALARSTSKRGLYLAFNKSIAADAAGKFPKSVDCRTTHSIAFRAVPDAFRGNIEKLTQSLHGNHVAQLLKIEGIAVGGITLNPRSLGFLTAKAVQRYCQSGDDELLVRHVPLTGKLQKIEPRYQEEFAEYISKLAAHLWDRMLDPREAAPLGHDGYLKLWSLSRPRLNYDYLLLDEAQDTNEAVLSVLRRQNSHLTLVGDRHQQIYEWRGAINAMATVETESEAALTRSFRFGVSVADAATTILLTLGEKRKVIGDPDRHTRIAAFGRTGTILCRTNAGVVSVVVDVLAEGRRPYVIGGVFELIRLLEDVSKLKQSVPAECPEFFGFKDWSEVVDFAQSDEGESLRSFVKIVLAYGELTLIQRLKSVARDEASADVIVSTGHKAKGREWDSVTLFSDFEPRLTKDDPPKPVLNEEEARLLYVATTRARDLLVVPSRLAEKWNVPPAPASNFARQQAAPPPPILVKNPLPKLPTFAKKVTSRADAPAAPPTTALAVPDLSQRARTSEQPTHKLGLLSSIFAFFVK
;
A
#
# COMPACT_ATOMS: atom_id res chain seq x y z
N MET A 1 -33.73 -6.12 -11.41
CA MET A 1 -33.08 -5.06 -10.64
C MET A 1 -33.31 -3.76 -11.40
N THR A 2 -34.00 -2.81 -10.80
CA THR A 2 -34.27 -1.49 -11.40
C THR A 2 -32.97 -0.67 -11.31
N LEU A 3 -32.51 -0.14 -12.44
CA LEU A 3 -31.35 0.76 -12.46
C LEU A 3 -31.74 2.13 -11.90
N THR A 4 -30.82 2.80 -11.25
CA THR A 4 -30.99 4.22 -10.92
C THR A 4 -30.83 5.08 -12.18
N ASP A 5 -31.27 6.35 -12.11
CA ASP A 5 -31.09 7.31 -13.22
C ASP A 5 -29.61 7.46 -13.60
N GLU A 6 -28.70 7.51 -12.60
CA GLU A 6 -27.24 7.58 -12.83
C GLU A 6 -26.70 6.33 -13.54
N GLN A 7 -27.21 5.15 -13.18
CA GLN A 7 -26.83 3.90 -13.84
C GLN A 7 -27.41 3.81 -15.25
N SER A 8 -28.64 4.26 -15.46
CA SER A 8 -29.28 4.32 -16.78
C SER A 8 -28.54 5.29 -17.70
N TYR A 9 -28.17 6.47 -17.18
CA TYR A 9 -27.35 7.43 -17.92
C TYR A 9 -25.98 6.84 -18.30
N SER A 10 -25.32 6.12 -17.39
CA SER A 10 -24.06 5.43 -17.69
C SER A 10 -24.22 4.39 -18.82
N LEU A 11 -25.38 3.72 -18.86
CA LEU A 11 -25.73 2.75 -19.92
C LEU A 11 -25.87 3.41 -21.28
N ASP A 12 -26.51 4.58 -21.34
CA ASP A 12 -26.69 5.33 -22.57
C ASP A 12 -25.36 5.86 -23.13
N LEU A 13 -24.49 6.37 -22.23
CA LEU A 13 -23.14 6.79 -22.61
C LEU A 13 -22.29 5.61 -23.12
N PHE A 14 -22.39 4.44 -22.52
CA PHE A 14 -21.68 3.25 -22.99
C PHE A 14 -22.05 2.85 -24.42
N LYS A 15 -23.28 3.10 -24.84
CA LYS A 15 -23.76 2.79 -26.21
C LYS A 15 -23.31 3.81 -27.23
N THR A 16 -23.07 5.06 -26.82
CA THR A 16 -22.90 6.21 -27.72
C THR A 16 -21.47 6.72 -27.82
N SER A 17 -20.59 6.43 -26.85
CA SER A 17 -19.19 6.89 -26.82
C SER A 17 -18.20 5.76 -27.09
N GLN A 18 -16.95 6.10 -27.43
CA GLN A 18 -15.85 5.14 -27.60
C GLN A 18 -15.08 4.88 -26.30
N SER A 19 -15.18 5.79 -25.33
CA SER A 19 -14.58 5.61 -24.00
C SER A 19 -15.44 6.28 -22.94
N LEU A 20 -15.53 5.64 -21.76
CA LEU A 20 -16.39 6.06 -20.67
C LEU A 20 -15.65 5.98 -19.33
N LYS A 21 -15.72 7.03 -18.53
CA LYS A 21 -15.28 7.04 -17.15
C LYS A 21 -16.46 7.19 -16.20
N ILE A 22 -16.63 6.24 -15.28
CA ILE A 22 -17.70 6.24 -14.29
C ILE A 22 -17.08 6.46 -12.90
N SER A 23 -17.19 7.70 -12.41
CA SER A 23 -16.75 8.08 -11.06
C SER A 23 -17.78 7.61 -10.04
N ALA A 24 -17.47 6.60 -9.26
CA ALA A 24 -18.42 5.89 -8.42
C ALA A 24 -17.96 5.87 -6.95
N PHE A 25 -18.68 6.54 -6.06
CA PHE A 25 -18.38 6.54 -4.62
C PHE A 25 -18.52 5.16 -3.97
N ALA A 26 -18.18 5.06 -2.69
CA ALA A 26 -18.26 3.83 -1.92
C ALA A 26 -19.71 3.28 -1.87
N GLY A 27 -19.88 2.01 -2.21
CA GLY A 27 -21.19 1.34 -2.09
C GLY A 27 -22.21 1.67 -3.18
N THR A 28 -21.84 2.39 -4.25
CA THR A 28 -22.78 2.86 -5.29
C THR A 28 -23.13 1.80 -6.37
N GLY A 29 -22.71 0.55 -6.17
CA GLY A 29 -23.08 -0.53 -7.10
C GLY A 29 -22.24 -0.58 -8.37
N LYS A 30 -20.93 -0.24 -8.31
CA LYS A 30 -19.97 -0.32 -9.44
C LYS A 30 -20.13 -1.61 -10.26
N THR A 31 -19.99 -2.76 -9.60
CA THR A 31 -20.08 -4.07 -10.29
C THR A 31 -21.46 -4.34 -10.90
N SER A 32 -22.53 -3.88 -10.24
CA SER A 32 -23.90 -4.01 -10.78
C SER A 32 -24.07 -3.16 -12.04
N THR A 33 -23.54 -1.93 -12.06
CA THR A 33 -23.53 -1.05 -13.22
C THR A 33 -22.75 -1.71 -14.37
N LEU A 34 -21.51 -2.17 -14.13
CA LEU A 34 -20.72 -2.87 -15.15
C LEU A 34 -21.42 -4.11 -15.70
N THR A 35 -22.12 -4.86 -14.84
CA THR A 35 -22.91 -6.01 -15.28
C THR A 35 -24.09 -5.57 -16.17
N ALA A 36 -24.74 -4.45 -15.86
CA ALA A 36 -25.81 -3.89 -16.69
C ALA A 36 -25.30 -3.42 -18.06
N LEU A 37 -24.13 -2.74 -18.10
CA LEU A 37 -23.45 -2.38 -19.36
C LEU A 37 -23.20 -3.63 -20.20
N ALA A 38 -22.63 -4.66 -19.62
CA ALA A 38 -22.31 -5.91 -20.31
C ALA A 38 -23.56 -6.62 -20.85
N ARG A 39 -24.69 -6.57 -20.13
CA ARG A 39 -25.96 -7.16 -20.56
C ARG A 39 -26.67 -6.37 -21.66
N SER A 40 -26.29 -5.12 -21.87
CA SER A 40 -26.90 -4.28 -22.90
C SER A 40 -26.38 -4.55 -24.32
N THR A 41 -25.39 -5.42 -24.47
CA THR A 41 -24.77 -5.77 -25.74
C THR A 41 -24.47 -7.26 -25.84
N SER A 42 -24.49 -7.80 -27.06
CA SER A 42 -24.07 -9.15 -27.38
C SER A 42 -22.59 -9.25 -27.77
N LYS A 43 -21.88 -8.11 -27.82
CA LYS A 43 -20.47 -8.03 -28.19
C LYS A 43 -19.60 -8.74 -27.16
N ARG A 44 -18.39 -9.12 -27.56
CA ARG A 44 -17.44 -9.80 -26.68
C ARG A 44 -16.69 -8.80 -25.77
N GLY A 45 -16.80 -9.00 -24.45
CA GLY A 45 -16.19 -8.11 -23.46
C GLY A 45 -15.10 -8.77 -22.64
N LEU A 46 -14.22 -7.94 -22.07
CA LEU A 46 -13.27 -8.30 -21.03
C LEU A 46 -13.51 -7.45 -19.80
N TYR A 47 -13.84 -8.10 -18.68
CA TYR A 47 -13.89 -7.47 -17.36
C TYR A 47 -12.57 -7.72 -16.61
N LEU A 48 -11.90 -6.64 -16.25
CA LEU A 48 -10.63 -6.64 -15.54
C LEU A 48 -10.87 -6.31 -14.06
N ALA A 49 -10.78 -7.34 -13.23
CA ALA A 49 -10.93 -7.24 -11.79
C ALA A 49 -9.61 -6.93 -11.08
N PHE A 50 -9.69 -6.25 -9.95
CA PHE A 50 -8.53 -5.96 -9.10
C PHE A 50 -7.86 -7.23 -8.55
N ASN A 51 -8.64 -8.24 -8.17
CA ASN A 51 -8.11 -9.50 -7.61
C ASN A 51 -8.87 -10.74 -8.09
N LYS A 52 -8.31 -11.92 -7.80
CA LYS A 52 -8.83 -13.22 -8.27
C LYS A 52 -10.21 -13.53 -7.69
N SER A 53 -10.50 -13.17 -6.44
CA SER A 53 -11.81 -13.41 -5.82
C SER A 53 -12.90 -12.61 -6.51
N ILE A 54 -12.66 -11.30 -6.76
CA ILE A 54 -13.59 -10.42 -7.47
C ILE A 54 -13.83 -10.93 -8.90
N ALA A 55 -12.78 -11.41 -9.60
CA ALA A 55 -12.92 -11.98 -10.93
C ALA A 55 -13.80 -13.23 -10.94
N ALA A 56 -13.64 -14.11 -9.94
CA ALA A 56 -14.45 -15.32 -9.79
C ALA A 56 -15.93 -15.01 -9.49
N ASP A 57 -16.18 -14.07 -8.57
CA ASP A 57 -17.54 -13.61 -8.24
C ASP A 57 -18.22 -12.93 -9.44
N ALA A 58 -17.47 -12.16 -10.22
CA ALA A 58 -17.95 -11.51 -11.42
C ALA A 58 -18.34 -12.54 -12.51
N ALA A 59 -17.56 -13.60 -12.67
CA ALA A 59 -17.86 -14.65 -13.66
C ALA A 59 -19.25 -15.30 -13.48
N GLY A 60 -19.76 -15.32 -12.22
CA GLY A 60 -21.12 -15.77 -11.93
C GLY A 60 -22.24 -14.75 -12.23
N LYS A 61 -21.90 -13.48 -12.41
CA LYS A 61 -22.85 -12.37 -12.56
C LYS A 61 -22.94 -11.82 -13.98
N PHE A 62 -21.79 -11.81 -14.68
CA PHE A 62 -21.69 -11.30 -16.05
C PHE A 62 -22.25 -12.28 -17.09
N PRO A 63 -22.69 -11.79 -18.26
CA PRO A 63 -23.10 -12.67 -19.36
C PRO A 63 -21.91 -13.49 -19.89
N LYS A 64 -22.20 -14.63 -20.51
CA LYS A 64 -21.17 -15.55 -21.05
C LYS A 64 -20.28 -14.93 -22.14
N SER A 65 -20.71 -13.82 -22.75
CA SER A 65 -19.92 -13.04 -23.73
C SER A 65 -18.78 -12.26 -23.08
N VAL A 66 -18.67 -12.25 -21.73
CA VAL A 66 -17.65 -11.50 -20.99
C VAL A 66 -16.66 -12.44 -20.31
N ASP A 67 -15.40 -12.30 -20.65
CA ASP A 67 -14.31 -12.93 -19.91
C ASP A 67 -13.98 -12.12 -18.66
N CYS A 68 -14.16 -12.71 -17.47
CA CYS A 68 -13.82 -12.08 -16.19
C CYS A 68 -12.43 -12.52 -15.73
N ARG A 69 -11.46 -11.59 -15.67
CA ARG A 69 -10.05 -11.90 -15.36
C ARG A 69 -9.39 -10.79 -14.55
N THR A 70 -8.24 -11.11 -13.97
CA THR A 70 -7.30 -10.08 -13.48
C THR A 70 -6.23 -9.82 -14.56
N THR A 71 -5.66 -8.62 -14.60
CA THR A 71 -4.54 -8.28 -15.49
C THR A 71 -3.37 -9.24 -15.32
N HIS A 72 -3.02 -9.58 -14.06
CA HIS A 72 -1.99 -10.57 -13.75
C HIS A 72 -2.30 -11.95 -14.32
N SER A 73 -3.57 -12.40 -14.34
CA SER A 73 -3.91 -13.71 -14.90
C SER A 73 -3.78 -13.76 -16.43
N ILE A 74 -3.98 -12.63 -17.10
CA ILE A 74 -3.76 -12.50 -18.54
C ILE A 74 -2.26 -12.49 -18.82
N ALA A 75 -1.51 -11.64 -18.12
CA ALA A 75 -0.06 -11.53 -18.25
C ALA A 75 0.64 -12.86 -17.96
N PHE A 76 0.23 -13.58 -16.91
CA PHE A 76 0.79 -14.90 -16.55
C PHE A 76 0.58 -15.94 -17.66
N ARG A 77 -0.56 -15.94 -18.34
CA ARG A 77 -0.79 -16.85 -19.48
C ARG A 77 0.03 -16.51 -20.71
N ALA A 78 0.42 -15.26 -20.84
CA ALA A 78 1.25 -14.77 -21.94
C ALA A 78 2.76 -14.92 -21.67
N VAL A 79 3.17 -15.42 -20.50
CA VAL A 79 4.58 -15.66 -20.17
C VAL A 79 5.17 -16.68 -21.15
N PRO A 80 6.37 -16.41 -21.72
CA PRO A 80 7.04 -17.34 -22.62
C PRO A 80 7.27 -18.72 -21.98
N ASP A 81 7.21 -19.79 -22.80
CA ASP A 81 7.34 -21.17 -22.33
C ASP A 81 8.62 -21.44 -21.55
N ALA A 82 9.70 -20.74 -21.87
CA ALA A 82 10.98 -20.82 -21.15
C ALA A 82 10.86 -20.53 -19.64
N PHE A 83 9.85 -19.78 -19.21
CA PHE A 83 9.59 -19.49 -17.78
C PHE A 83 8.57 -20.42 -17.14
N ARG A 84 7.72 -21.11 -17.93
CA ARG A 84 6.58 -21.90 -17.41
C ARG A 84 7.01 -23.11 -16.58
N GLY A 85 8.22 -23.63 -16.83
CA GLY A 85 8.79 -24.73 -16.04
C GLY A 85 9.25 -24.33 -14.64
N ASN A 86 9.34 -23.01 -14.35
CA ASN A 86 9.83 -22.49 -13.07
C ASN A 86 8.81 -21.52 -12.46
N ILE A 87 7.80 -22.07 -11.80
CA ILE A 87 6.75 -21.29 -11.13
C ILE A 87 7.33 -20.42 -10.01
N GLU A 88 8.35 -20.90 -9.30
CA GLU A 88 8.99 -20.13 -8.23
C GLU A 88 9.57 -18.83 -8.76
N LYS A 89 10.25 -18.86 -9.92
CA LYS A 89 10.77 -17.65 -10.58
C LYS A 89 9.67 -16.62 -10.89
N LEU A 90 8.46 -17.08 -11.18
CA LEU A 90 7.32 -16.20 -11.49
C LEU A 90 6.58 -15.67 -10.27
N THR A 91 6.70 -16.33 -9.12
CA THR A 91 5.88 -16.02 -7.94
C THR A 91 6.66 -15.52 -6.73
N GLN A 92 7.97 -15.78 -6.67
CA GLN A 92 8.82 -15.30 -5.60
C GLN A 92 9.02 -13.78 -5.70
N SER A 93 9.19 -13.15 -4.53
CA SER A 93 9.47 -11.72 -4.41
C SER A 93 10.97 -11.45 -4.27
N LEU A 94 11.42 -10.32 -4.78
CA LEU A 94 12.78 -9.83 -4.59
C LEU A 94 12.94 -9.29 -3.16
N HIS A 95 13.92 -9.81 -2.45
CA HIS A 95 14.32 -9.32 -1.13
C HIS A 95 15.71 -8.66 -1.20
N GLY A 96 15.89 -7.55 -0.49
CA GLY A 96 17.14 -6.78 -0.56
C GLY A 96 18.39 -7.62 -0.26
N ASN A 97 18.33 -8.54 0.69
CA ASN A 97 19.45 -9.43 1.00
C ASN A 97 19.80 -10.37 -0.16
N HIS A 98 18.78 -10.96 -0.78
CA HIS A 98 18.94 -11.83 -1.95
C HIS A 98 19.53 -11.04 -3.14
N VAL A 99 19.02 -9.83 -3.39
CA VAL A 99 19.56 -8.97 -4.45
C VAL A 99 21.01 -8.57 -4.17
N ALA A 100 21.34 -8.22 -2.93
CA ALA A 100 22.71 -7.89 -2.53
C ALA A 100 23.67 -9.07 -2.76
N GLN A 101 23.29 -10.27 -2.39
CA GLN A 101 24.08 -11.49 -2.63
C GLN A 101 24.19 -11.81 -4.12
N LEU A 102 23.08 -11.75 -4.83
CA LEU A 102 22.99 -12.06 -6.26
C LEU A 102 23.89 -11.15 -7.10
N LEU A 103 23.89 -9.84 -6.79
CA LEU A 103 24.68 -8.84 -7.52
C LEU A 103 26.05 -8.58 -6.87
N LYS A 104 26.38 -9.25 -5.75
CA LYS A 104 27.61 -9.04 -4.97
C LYS A 104 27.79 -7.56 -4.62
N ILE A 105 26.74 -6.92 -4.12
CA ILE A 105 26.74 -5.50 -3.76
C ILE A 105 27.59 -5.32 -2.50
N GLU A 106 28.52 -4.39 -2.55
CA GLU A 106 29.30 -3.93 -1.39
C GLU A 106 28.66 -2.67 -0.78
N GLY A 107 28.92 -2.41 0.52
CA GLY A 107 28.46 -1.19 1.18
C GLY A 107 29.15 0.05 0.61
N ILE A 108 28.43 1.16 0.56
CA ILE A 108 28.96 2.45 0.09
C ILE A 108 28.68 3.57 1.07
N ALA A 109 29.49 4.63 1.01
CA ALA A 109 29.20 5.89 1.68
C ALA A 109 28.88 6.96 0.62
N VAL A 110 27.80 7.70 0.79
CA VAL A 110 27.36 8.77 -0.10
C VAL A 110 26.79 9.94 0.70
N GLY A 111 27.25 11.17 0.45
CA GLY A 111 26.75 12.36 1.13
C GLY A 111 26.78 12.27 2.68
N GLY A 112 27.78 11.60 3.25
CA GLY A 112 27.89 11.38 4.70
C GLY A 112 27.01 10.25 5.28
N ILE A 113 26.28 9.53 4.41
CA ILE A 113 25.44 8.38 4.80
C ILE A 113 26.13 7.09 4.37
N THR A 114 26.27 6.13 5.30
CA THR A 114 26.76 4.79 5.00
C THR A 114 25.57 3.85 4.76
N LEU A 115 25.55 3.19 3.62
CA LEU A 115 24.55 2.20 3.24
C LEU A 115 25.18 0.81 3.17
N ASN A 116 24.59 -0.14 3.86
CA ASN A 116 25.03 -1.52 3.83
C ASN A 116 24.53 -2.23 2.55
N PRO A 117 25.11 -3.39 2.16
CA PRO A 117 24.75 -4.12 0.95
C PRO A 117 23.26 -4.43 0.85
N ARG A 118 22.63 -4.73 1.96
CA ARG A 118 21.22 -5.09 2.03
C ARG A 118 20.28 -3.90 1.74
N SER A 119 20.59 -2.71 2.29
CA SER A 119 19.85 -1.49 2.00
C SER A 119 19.96 -1.14 0.51
N LEU A 120 21.15 -1.29 -0.08
CA LEU A 120 21.37 -1.09 -1.51
C LEU A 120 20.60 -2.12 -2.35
N GLY A 121 20.62 -3.38 -1.97
CA GLY A 121 19.84 -4.42 -2.61
C GLY A 121 18.34 -4.18 -2.54
N PHE A 122 17.84 -3.64 -1.43
CA PHE A 122 16.45 -3.22 -1.30
C PHE A 122 16.10 -2.06 -2.25
N LEU A 123 16.93 -1.01 -2.28
CA LEU A 123 16.71 0.13 -3.16
C LEU A 123 16.78 -0.27 -4.65
N THR A 124 17.69 -1.19 -4.99
CA THR A 124 17.79 -1.80 -6.33
C THR A 124 16.52 -2.56 -6.69
N ALA A 125 16.01 -3.42 -5.79
CA ALA A 125 14.76 -4.15 -6.00
C ALA A 125 13.57 -3.20 -6.15
N LYS A 126 13.53 -2.12 -5.36
CA LYS A 126 12.48 -1.09 -5.45
C LYS A 126 12.56 -0.29 -6.76
N ALA A 127 13.74 -0.02 -7.27
CA ALA A 127 13.90 0.62 -8.58
C ALA A 127 13.34 -0.27 -9.70
N VAL A 128 13.66 -1.58 -9.69
CA VAL A 128 13.06 -2.54 -10.63
C VAL A 128 11.53 -2.61 -10.47
N GLN A 129 11.03 -2.64 -9.24
CA GLN A 129 9.59 -2.67 -8.99
C GLN A 129 8.89 -1.44 -9.57
N ARG A 130 9.43 -0.23 -9.35
CA ARG A 130 8.89 1.02 -9.92
C ARG A 130 8.90 1.01 -11.44
N TYR A 131 9.98 0.51 -12.03
CA TYR A 131 10.06 0.30 -13.47
C TYR A 131 8.97 -0.67 -13.97
N CYS A 132 8.80 -1.79 -13.32
CA CYS A 132 7.76 -2.77 -13.69
C CYS A 132 6.34 -2.18 -13.62
N GLN A 133 6.11 -1.22 -12.76
CA GLN A 133 4.82 -0.55 -12.59
C GLN A 133 4.64 0.68 -13.51
N SER A 134 5.72 1.18 -14.13
CA SER A 134 5.70 2.31 -15.04
C SER A 134 5.27 1.94 -16.47
N GLY A 135 4.89 2.94 -17.26
CA GLY A 135 4.65 2.82 -18.71
C GLY A 135 5.92 2.85 -19.56
N ASP A 136 7.10 3.02 -18.95
CA ASP A 136 8.36 3.20 -19.67
C ASP A 136 8.83 1.90 -20.32
N ASP A 137 9.40 2.01 -21.50
CA ASP A 137 9.97 0.84 -22.20
C ASP A 137 11.35 0.45 -21.60
N GLU A 138 12.05 1.39 -20.93
CA GLU A 138 13.38 1.19 -20.34
C GLU A 138 13.44 1.59 -18.87
N LEU A 139 14.37 0.98 -18.12
CA LEU A 139 14.63 1.36 -16.74
C LEU A 139 15.47 2.64 -16.69
N LEU A 140 14.93 3.67 -16.03
CA LEU A 140 15.49 5.02 -15.97
C LEU A 140 15.84 5.42 -14.54
N VAL A 141 16.69 6.42 -14.39
CA VAL A 141 17.12 6.97 -13.08
C VAL A 141 15.94 7.39 -12.21
N ARG A 142 14.84 7.91 -12.79
CA ARG A 142 13.63 8.31 -12.05
C ARG A 142 12.92 7.17 -11.32
N HIS A 143 13.22 5.90 -11.67
CA HIS A 143 12.68 4.75 -10.95
C HIS A 143 13.36 4.50 -9.61
N VAL A 144 14.54 5.11 -9.38
CA VAL A 144 15.27 4.95 -8.12
C VAL A 144 14.55 5.69 -6.98
N PRO A 145 14.20 5.01 -5.88
CA PRO A 145 13.59 5.68 -4.74
C PRO A 145 14.65 6.42 -3.92
N LEU A 146 14.55 7.73 -3.83
CA LEU A 146 15.26 8.52 -2.83
C LEU A 146 14.34 8.68 -1.62
N THR A 147 14.68 8.07 -0.48
CA THR A 147 13.84 8.05 0.73
C THR A 147 14.63 8.40 1.97
N GLY A 148 13.97 8.94 2.98
CA GLY A 148 14.55 9.24 4.28
C GLY A 148 15.74 10.20 4.19
N LYS A 149 16.86 9.84 4.81
CA LYS A 149 18.09 10.66 4.82
C LYS A 149 18.65 10.93 3.41
N LEU A 150 18.39 10.04 2.43
CA LEU A 150 18.87 10.22 1.05
C LEU A 150 18.24 11.42 0.33
N GLN A 151 17.05 11.85 0.74
CA GLN A 151 16.40 13.05 0.19
C GLN A 151 17.07 14.37 0.64
N LYS A 152 17.93 14.31 1.67
CA LYS A 152 18.51 15.46 2.36
C LYS A 152 19.98 15.68 2.04
N ILE A 153 20.64 14.75 1.36
CA ILE A 153 22.00 14.96 0.86
C ILE A 153 22.01 15.94 -0.31
N GLU A 154 23.17 16.53 -0.59
CA GLU A 154 23.32 17.46 -1.69
C GLU A 154 22.86 16.87 -3.04
N PRO A 155 22.20 17.64 -3.92
CA PRO A 155 21.63 17.16 -5.17
C PRO A 155 22.60 16.33 -6.03
N ARG A 156 23.86 16.74 -6.14
CA ARG A 156 24.87 15.99 -6.92
C ARG A 156 25.05 14.55 -6.39
N TYR A 157 25.06 14.37 -5.06
CA TYR A 157 25.19 13.03 -4.49
C TYR A 157 23.89 12.21 -4.67
N GLN A 158 22.74 12.88 -4.74
CA GLN A 158 21.48 12.22 -5.09
C GLN A 158 21.52 11.68 -6.51
N GLU A 159 22.00 12.48 -7.46
CA GLU A 159 22.14 12.10 -8.88
C GLU A 159 23.13 10.94 -9.06
N GLU A 160 24.35 11.07 -8.51
CA GLU A 160 25.37 10.01 -8.56
C GLU A 160 24.87 8.70 -7.95
N PHE A 161 24.19 8.80 -6.83
CA PHE A 161 23.58 7.64 -6.14
C PHE A 161 22.46 7.01 -6.99
N ALA A 162 21.57 7.83 -7.54
CA ALA A 162 20.47 7.35 -8.37
C ALA A 162 20.98 6.68 -9.66
N GLU A 163 22.02 7.22 -10.29
CA GLU A 163 22.69 6.56 -11.42
C GLU A 163 23.30 5.21 -11.03
N TYR A 164 24.00 5.15 -9.90
CA TYR A 164 24.58 3.90 -9.40
C TYR A 164 23.52 2.83 -9.20
N ILE A 165 22.44 3.13 -8.48
CA ILE A 165 21.34 2.19 -8.24
C ILE A 165 20.61 1.84 -9.55
N SER A 166 20.45 2.78 -10.48
CA SER A 166 19.85 2.52 -11.79
C SER A 166 20.64 1.48 -12.59
N LYS A 167 21.98 1.55 -12.59
CA LYS A 167 22.86 0.56 -13.22
C LYS A 167 22.71 -0.83 -12.57
N LEU A 168 22.67 -0.90 -11.25
CA LEU A 168 22.41 -2.15 -10.52
C LEU A 168 21.03 -2.72 -10.85
N ALA A 169 20.01 -1.86 -10.92
CA ALA A 169 18.65 -2.25 -11.23
C ALA A 169 18.52 -2.78 -12.68
N ALA A 170 19.19 -2.14 -13.64
CA ALA A 170 19.23 -2.62 -15.02
C ALA A 170 19.90 -4.00 -15.10
N HIS A 171 21.02 -4.20 -14.40
CA HIS A 171 21.69 -5.50 -14.33
C HIS A 171 20.82 -6.57 -13.65
N LEU A 172 20.11 -6.21 -12.57
CA LEU A 172 19.14 -7.09 -11.93
C LEU A 172 18.01 -7.48 -12.90
N TRP A 173 17.46 -6.52 -13.63
CA TRP A 173 16.41 -6.75 -14.61
C TRP A 173 16.86 -7.72 -15.71
N ASP A 174 18.07 -7.54 -16.27
CA ASP A 174 18.64 -8.47 -17.25
C ASP A 174 18.69 -9.91 -16.70
N ARG A 175 19.08 -10.10 -15.44
CA ARG A 175 19.12 -11.42 -14.79
C ARG A 175 17.73 -11.99 -14.49
N MET A 176 16.75 -11.13 -14.21
CA MET A 176 15.35 -11.53 -14.04
C MET A 176 14.78 -12.06 -15.36
N LEU A 177 15.21 -11.49 -16.50
CA LEU A 177 14.79 -11.90 -17.85
C LEU A 177 15.43 -13.20 -18.34
N ASP A 178 16.53 -13.66 -17.77
CA ASP A 178 17.09 -14.96 -18.11
C ASP A 178 16.37 -16.07 -17.32
N PRO A 179 15.65 -17.01 -18.01
CA PRO A 179 14.94 -18.09 -17.33
C PRO A 179 15.84 -19.04 -16.51
N ARG A 180 17.15 -19.07 -16.82
CA ARG A 180 18.14 -19.95 -16.16
C ARG A 180 18.73 -19.32 -14.89
N GLU A 181 18.60 -18.02 -14.72
CA GLU A 181 19.12 -17.27 -13.58
C GLU A 181 18.22 -17.40 -12.35
N ALA A 182 18.84 -17.36 -11.17
CA ALA A 182 18.13 -17.48 -9.90
C ALA A 182 17.28 -16.23 -9.54
N ALA A 183 17.49 -15.10 -10.22
CA ALA A 183 16.74 -13.87 -9.96
C ALA A 183 15.25 -14.07 -10.25
N PRO A 184 14.34 -13.95 -9.26
CA PRO A 184 12.91 -14.13 -9.50
C PRO A 184 12.37 -13.00 -10.38
N LEU A 185 11.56 -13.34 -11.38
CA LEU A 185 10.84 -12.37 -12.22
C LEU A 185 9.68 -11.72 -11.43
N GLY A 186 8.98 -12.53 -10.64
CA GLY A 186 7.90 -12.08 -9.80
C GLY A 186 6.66 -11.59 -10.56
N HIS A 187 5.63 -11.20 -9.80
CA HIS A 187 4.36 -10.79 -10.37
C HIS A 187 4.45 -9.49 -11.20
N ASP A 188 5.16 -8.49 -10.70
CA ASP A 188 5.32 -7.22 -11.41
C ASP A 188 6.19 -7.40 -12.68
N GLY A 189 7.19 -8.30 -12.62
CA GLY A 189 8.10 -8.56 -13.74
C GLY A 189 7.39 -9.18 -14.94
N TYR A 190 6.59 -10.23 -14.76
CA TYR A 190 5.88 -10.82 -15.91
C TYR A 190 4.76 -9.89 -16.42
N LEU A 191 4.15 -9.07 -15.56
CA LEU A 191 3.20 -8.05 -15.97
C LEU A 191 3.89 -7.00 -16.86
N LYS A 192 5.13 -6.60 -16.49
CA LYS A 192 5.95 -5.69 -17.30
C LYS A 192 6.31 -6.30 -18.64
N LEU A 193 6.76 -7.54 -18.69
CA LEU A 193 7.04 -8.25 -19.95
C LEU A 193 5.81 -8.25 -20.86
N TRP A 194 4.64 -8.55 -20.32
CA TRP A 194 3.40 -8.52 -21.06
C TRP A 194 3.10 -7.11 -21.58
N SER A 195 3.28 -6.07 -20.79
CA SER A 195 3.10 -4.67 -21.24
C SER A 195 4.06 -4.29 -22.36
N LEU A 196 5.34 -4.65 -22.24
CA LEU A 196 6.38 -4.40 -23.25
C LEU A 196 6.13 -5.15 -24.56
N SER A 197 5.46 -6.31 -24.54
CA SER A 197 5.08 -7.05 -25.73
C SER A 197 3.99 -6.37 -26.56
N ARG A 198 3.40 -5.26 -26.05
CA ARG A 198 2.33 -4.49 -26.70
C ARG A 198 1.18 -5.37 -27.19
N PRO A 199 0.58 -6.22 -26.31
CA PRO A 199 -0.38 -7.22 -26.71
C PRO A 199 -1.65 -6.60 -27.30
N ARG A 200 -2.26 -7.28 -28.26
CA ARG A 200 -3.62 -6.97 -28.74
C ARG A 200 -4.62 -7.84 -27.99
N LEU A 201 -5.63 -7.20 -27.43
CA LEU A 201 -6.73 -7.85 -26.71
C LEU A 201 -7.93 -7.93 -27.68
N ASN A 202 -8.27 -9.15 -28.11
CA ASN A 202 -9.34 -9.35 -29.12
C ASN A 202 -10.73 -9.32 -28.46
N TYR A 203 -11.13 -8.14 -27.96
CA TYR A 203 -12.44 -7.85 -27.37
C TYR A 203 -13.01 -6.57 -27.97
N ASP A 204 -14.33 -6.51 -28.07
CA ASP A 204 -15.01 -5.33 -28.57
C ASP A 204 -15.04 -4.20 -27.54
N TYR A 205 -15.06 -4.57 -26.23
CA TYR A 205 -15.01 -3.63 -25.13
C TYR A 205 -14.24 -4.18 -23.91
N LEU A 206 -13.69 -3.25 -23.16
CA LEU A 206 -12.89 -3.49 -21.95
C LEU A 206 -13.53 -2.75 -20.78
N LEU A 207 -13.76 -3.45 -19.66
CA LEU A 207 -14.27 -2.88 -18.43
C LEU A 207 -13.18 -3.00 -17.36
N LEU A 208 -12.60 -1.89 -16.92
CA LEU A 208 -11.62 -1.85 -15.84
C LEU A 208 -12.28 -1.41 -14.54
N ASP A 209 -12.40 -2.33 -13.59
CA ASP A 209 -12.91 -2.07 -12.25
C ASP A 209 -11.78 -1.64 -11.30
N GLU A 210 -12.11 -0.82 -10.28
CA GLU A 210 -11.17 -0.22 -9.33
C GLU A 210 -10.00 0.50 -10.04
N ALA A 211 -10.32 1.27 -11.09
CA ALA A 211 -9.34 1.89 -11.99
C ALA A 211 -8.37 2.84 -11.26
N GLN A 212 -8.72 3.38 -10.08
CA GLN A 212 -7.83 4.19 -9.25
C GLN A 212 -6.64 3.43 -8.67
N ASP A 213 -6.68 2.08 -8.68
CA ASP A 213 -5.59 1.25 -8.14
C ASP A 213 -4.73 0.60 -9.26
N THR A 214 -4.93 0.99 -10.49
CA THR A 214 -4.20 0.47 -11.64
C THR A 214 -2.86 1.17 -11.81
N ASN A 215 -1.83 0.44 -12.24
CA ASN A 215 -0.52 1.02 -12.58
C ASN A 215 -0.40 1.38 -14.07
N GLU A 216 0.61 2.20 -14.40
CA GLU A 216 0.80 2.70 -15.77
C GLU A 216 1.16 1.59 -16.76
N ALA A 217 1.84 0.53 -16.35
CA ALA A 217 2.13 -0.62 -17.21
C ALA A 217 0.84 -1.23 -17.78
N VAL A 218 -0.20 -1.40 -16.94
CA VAL A 218 -1.52 -1.88 -17.37
C VAL A 218 -2.23 -0.86 -18.25
N LEU A 219 -2.27 0.40 -17.83
CA LEU A 219 -2.95 1.47 -18.59
C LEU A 219 -2.34 1.66 -19.98
N SER A 220 -1.02 1.55 -20.10
CA SER A 220 -0.35 1.64 -21.38
C SER A 220 -0.80 0.55 -22.37
N VAL A 221 -1.13 -0.64 -21.89
CA VAL A 221 -1.72 -1.71 -22.70
C VAL A 221 -3.14 -1.35 -23.08
N LEU A 222 -3.98 -0.94 -22.13
CA LEU A 222 -5.40 -0.67 -22.38
C LEU A 222 -5.62 0.50 -23.34
N ARG A 223 -4.83 1.57 -23.22
CA ARG A 223 -4.90 2.75 -24.11
C ARG A 223 -4.52 2.44 -25.57
N ARG A 224 -3.75 1.38 -25.82
CA ARG A 224 -3.35 0.95 -27.17
C ARG A 224 -4.39 0.07 -27.86
N GLN A 225 -5.48 -0.29 -27.19
CA GLN A 225 -6.53 -1.11 -27.79
C GLN A 225 -7.51 -0.24 -28.60
N ASN A 226 -8.06 -0.81 -29.65
CA ASN A 226 -9.13 -0.18 -30.44
C ASN A 226 -10.53 -0.51 -29.87
N SER A 227 -10.59 -1.15 -28.73
CA SER A 227 -11.83 -1.54 -28.04
C SER A 227 -12.44 -0.35 -27.32
N HIS A 228 -13.75 -0.34 -27.14
CA HIS A 228 -14.40 0.60 -26.22
C HIS A 228 -13.82 0.40 -24.80
N LEU A 229 -13.30 1.45 -24.18
CA LEU A 229 -12.72 1.40 -22.83
C LEU A 229 -13.64 2.06 -21.82
N THR A 230 -14.10 1.28 -20.83
CA THR A 230 -14.83 1.80 -19.67
C THR A 230 -13.97 1.67 -18.41
N LEU A 231 -13.71 2.81 -17.76
CA LEU A 231 -13.03 2.88 -16.45
C LEU A 231 -14.07 3.12 -15.37
N VAL A 232 -14.07 2.29 -14.33
CA VAL A 232 -14.92 2.49 -13.15
C VAL A 232 -14.08 2.50 -11.90
N GLY A 233 -14.33 3.47 -11.03
CA GLY A 233 -13.56 3.58 -9.79
C GLY A 233 -13.96 4.75 -8.92
N ASP A 234 -13.36 4.83 -7.77
CA ASP A 234 -13.46 5.94 -6.83
C ASP A 234 -12.09 6.58 -6.65
N ARG A 235 -11.86 7.75 -7.26
CA ARG A 235 -10.57 8.43 -7.18
C ARG A 235 -10.12 8.72 -5.75
N HIS A 236 -11.07 8.80 -4.81
CA HIS A 236 -10.81 9.07 -3.40
C HIS A 236 -10.54 7.80 -2.59
N GLN A 237 -10.74 6.61 -3.16
CA GLN A 237 -10.33 5.33 -2.59
C GLN A 237 -8.94 4.86 -3.06
N GLN A 238 -8.15 5.73 -3.70
CA GLN A 238 -6.76 5.46 -4.00
C GLN A 238 -5.93 5.55 -2.72
N ILE A 239 -5.58 4.39 -2.16
CA ILE A 239 -4.75 4.25 -0.95
C ILE A 239 -3.51 3.37 -1.18
N TYR A 240 -3.21 3.02 -2.44
CA TYR A 240 -2.08 2.17 -2.86
C TYR A 240 -1.06 2.90 -3.74
N GLU A 241 -0.98 4.23 -3.64
CA GLU A 241 -0.02 5.04 -4.39
C GLU A 241 1.43 4.57 -4.14
N TRP A 242 1.75 4.23 -2.90
CA TRP A 242 3.05 3.67 -2.51
C TRP A 242 3.39 2.32 -3.16
N ARG A 243 2.40 1.63 -3.77
CA ARG A 243 2.57 0.43 -4.61
C ARG A 243 2.65 0.74 -6.09
N GLY A 244 2.81 2.01 -6.49
CA GLY A 244 2.86 2.42 -7.89
C GLY A 244 1.50 2.47 -8.58
N ALA A 245 0.40 2.43 -7.82
CA ALA A 245 -0.92 2.71 -8.36
C ALA A 245 -1.00 4.17 -8.78
N ILE A 246 -1.40 4.41 -10.01
CA ILE A 246 -1.76 5.74 -10.49
C ILE A 246 -3.28 5.87 -10.52
N ASN A 247 -3.75 7.05 -10.19
CA ASN A 247 -5.19 7.31 -10.20
C ASN A 247 -5.71 7.45 -11.64
N ALA A 248 -6.00 6.33 -12.31
CA ALA A 248 -6.52 6.36 -13.67
C ALA A 248 -7.83 7.17 -13.76
N MET A 249 -8.61 7.23 -12.67
CA MET A 249 -9.83 8.05 -12.62
C MET A 249 -9.54 9.56 -12.66
N ALA A 250 -8.33 9.98 -12.27
CA ALA A 250 -7.91 11.38 -12.32
C ALA A 250 -7.07 11.70 -13.57
N THR A 251 -6.31 10.73 -14.10
CA THR A 251 -5.28 10.97 -15.13
C THR A 251 -5.69 10.56 -16.53
N VAL A 252 -6.71 9.69 -16.69
CA VAL A 252 -7.17 9.26 -18.02
C VAL A 252 -8.33 10.14 -18.47
N GLU A 253 -8.19 10.75 -19.63
CA GLU A 253 -9.29 11.44 -20.31
C GLU A 253 -10.12 10.43 -21.10
N THR A 254 -11.43 10.61 -21.09
CA THR A 254 -12.40 9.79 -21.82
C THR A 254 -13.39 10.69 -22.56
N GLU A 255 -13.98 10.17 -23.64
CA GLU A 255 -14.98 10.90 -24.41
C GLU A 255 -16.21 11.26 -23.59
N SER A 256 -16.62 10.37 -22.68
CA SER A 256 -17.78 10.59 -21.81
C SER A 256 -17.45 10.29 -20.36
N GLU A 257 -18.14 11.00 -19.46
CA GLU A 257 -18.04 10.79 -18.01
C GLU A 257 -19.43 10.68 -17.38
N ALA A 258 -19.54 9.76 -16.42
CA ALA A 258 -20.71 9.58 -15.58
C ALA A 258 -20.31 9.56 -14.09
N ALA A 259 -21.28 9.73 -13.21
CA ALA A 259 -21.08 9.64 -11.77
C ALA A 259 -22.12 8.72 -11.15
N LEU A 260 -21.71 7.97 -10.11
CA LEU A 260 -22.61 7.22 -9.24
C LEU A 260 -22.42 7.75 -7.81
N THR A 261 -23.43 8.42 -7.30
CA THR A 261 -23.36 9.12 -6.00
C THR A 261 -24.18 8.44 -4.91
N ARG A 262 -25.21 7.64 -5.28
CA ARG A 262 -26.09 6.95 -4.33
C ARG A 262 -25.47 5.64 -3.85
N SER A 263 -25.15 5.57 -2.56
CA SER A 263 -24.67 4.36 -1.90
C SER A 263 -25.83 3.45 -1.50
N PHE A 264 -25.68 2.15 -1.72
CA PHE A 264 -26.58 1.09 -1.24
C PHE A 264 -26.01 0.36 0.00
N ARG A 265 -24.86 0.80 0.49
CA ARG A 265 -24.14 0.15 1.60
C ARG A 265 -24.54 0.71 2.96
N PHE A 266 -24.74 2.02 3.05
CA PHE A 266 -24.98 2.73 4.30
C PHE A 266 -25.99 3.85 4.12
N GLY A 267 -26.60 4.28 5.24
CA GLY A 267 -27.58 5.35 5.30
C GLY A 267 -26.98 6.76 5.34
N VAL A 268 -27.86 7.73 5.57
CA VAL A 268 -27.57 9.17 5.47
C VAL A 268 -26.42 9.61 6.38
N SER A 269 -26.37 9.15 7.64
CA SER A 269 -25.34 9.60 8.61
C SER A 269 -23.92 9.33 8.14
N VAL A 270 -23.63 8.11 7.62
CA VAL A 270 -22.31 7.79 7.09
C VAL A 270 -22.05 8.48 5.76
N ALA A 271 -23.08 8.72 4.94
CA ALA A 271 -22.95 9.48 3.70
C ALA A 271 -22.56 10.94 3.95
N ASP A 272 -23.13 11.57 4.97
CA ASP A 272 -22.78 12.95 5.37
C ASP A 272 -21.35 13.03 5.91
N ALA A 273 -20.95 12.08 6.76
CA ALA A 273 -19.57 11.99 7.24
C ALA A 273 -18.58 11.78 6.06
N ALA A 274 -18.89 10.87 5.14
CA ALA A 274 -18.11 10.62 3.94
C ALA A 274 -18.02 11.90 3.06
N THR A 275 -19.13 12.62 2.87
CA THR A 275 -19.16 13.88 2.13
C THR A 275 -18.26 14.93 2.79
N THR A 276 -18.29 15.03 4.13
CA THR A 276 -17.43 15.96 4.88
C THR A 276 -15.94 15.65 4.65
N ILE A 277 -15.56 14.37 4.59
CA ILE A 277 -14.18 13.99 4.27
C ILE A 277 -13.85 14.33 2.82
N LEU A 278 -14.73 14.03 1.87
CA LEU A 278 -14.53 14.27 0.44
C LEU A 278 -14.39 15.75 0.11
N LEU A 279 -15.09 16.63 0.83
CA LEU A 279 -14.92 18.09 0.72
C LEU A 279 -13.49 18.53 1.04
N THR A 280 -12.81 17.90 2.01
CA THR A 280 -11.40 18.19 2.30
C THR A 280 -10.45 17.75 1.18
N LEU A 281 -10.88 16.81 0.33
CA LEU A 281 -10.17 16.34 -0.87
C LEU A 281 -10.57 17.10 -2.14
N GLY A 282 -11.32 18.19 -2.01
CA GLY A 282 -11.77 19.03 -3.13
C GLY A 282 -12.90 18.43 -3.97
N GLU A 283 -13.58 17.37 -3.49
CA GLU A 283 -14.75 16.82 -4.18
C GLU A 283 -15.98 17.72 -3.91
N LYS A 284 -16.71 18.03 -4.97
CA LYS A 284 -17.89 18.90 -4.90
C LYS A 284 -19.22 18.13 -4.84
N ARG A 285 -19.21 16.87 -5.30
CA ARG A 285 -20.38 16.01 -5.27
C ARG A 285 -20.58 15.44 -3.88
N LYS A 286 -21.83 15.22 -3.51
CA LYS A 286 -22.20 14.62 -2.22
C LYS A 286 -22.43 13.12 -2.41
N VAL A 287 -22.07 12.34 -1.40
CA VAL A 287 -22.50 10.94 -1.28
C VAL A 287 -23.94 10.94 -0.80
N ILE A 288 -24.81 10.21 -1.47
CA ILE A 288 -26.22 10.06 -1.10
C ILE A 288 -26.36 8.71 -0.40
N GLY A 289 -26.75 8.72 0.85
CA GLY A 289 -27.03 7.49 1.62
C GLY A 289 -28.31 6.81 1.17
N ASP A 290 -28.41 5.51 1.43
CA ASP A 290 -29.65 4.76 1.23
C ASP A 290 -30.69 5.19 2.26
N PRO A 291 -31.87 5.73 1.87
CA PRO A 291 -32.89 6.18 2.80
C PRO A 291 -33.50 5.03 3.62
N ASP A 292 -33.46 3.81 3.10
CA ASP A 292 -34.01 2.62 3.76
C ASP A 292 -33.03 1.99 4.76
N ARG A 293 -31.79 2.49 4.84
CA ARG A 293 -30.78 2.04 5.80
C ARG A 293 -30.61 3.02 6.96
N HIS A 294 -30.82 2.52 8.16
CA HIS A 294 -30.67 3.30 9.40
C HIS A 294 -29.26 3.15 10.00
N THR A 295 -28.23 3.54 9.25
CA THR A 295 -26.87 3.54 9.77
C THR A 295 -26.71 4.63 10.84
N ARG A 296 -26.13 4.27 11.99
CA ARG A 296 -25.84 5.19 13.09
C ARG A 296 -24.36 5.46 13.21
N ILE A 297 -24.00 6.69 13.59
CA ILE A 297 -22.65 7.01 14.07
C ILE A 297 -22.72 7.24 15.57
N ALA A 298 -21.76 6.68 16.31
CA ALA A 298 -21.67 6.80 17.76
C ALA A 298 -20.26 7.23 18.18
N ALA A 299 -20.19 8.06 19.22
CA ALA A 299 -18.92 8.51 19.80
C ALA A 299 -18.31 7.52 20.79
N PHE A 300 -19.06 6.49 21.19
CA PHE A 300 -18.66 5.56 22.24
C PHE A 300 -19.10 4.14 21.90
N GLY A 301 -18.33 3.18 22.39
CA GLY A 301 -18.56 1.77 22.24
C GLY A 301 -17.42 1.09 21.51
N ARG A 302 -17.43 -0.22 21.53
CA ARG A 302 -16.57 -1.08 20.72
C ARG A 302 -17.44 -2.10 20.00
N THR A 303 -17.15 -2.28 18.73
CA THR A 303 -17.82 -3.27 17.88
C THR A 303 -16.97 -4.53 17.71
N GLY A 304 -17.50 -5.54 17.04
CA GLY A 304 -16.76 -6.74 16.68
C GLY A 304 -15.65 -6.50 15.66
N THR A 305 -15.63 -5.34 14.95
CA THR A 305 -14.59 -4.99 14.00
C THR A 305 -13.96 -3.65 14.36
N ILE A 306 -12.63 -3.62 14.47
CA ILE A 306 -11.86 -2.42 14.79
C ILE A 306 -10.88 -2.14 13.65
N LEU A 307 -10.98 -0.95 13.06
CA LEU A 307 -10.07 -0.50 12.02
C LEU A 307 -9.07 0.49 12.61
N CYS A 308 -7.79 0.29 12.32
CA CYS A 308 -6.68 1.12 12.73
C CYS A 308 -6.06 1.82 11.50
N ARG A 309 -5.51 3.00 11.69
CA ARG A 309 -4.75 3.68 10.65
C ARG A 309 -3.38 3.04 10.45
N THR A 310 -2.75 2.62 11.52
CA THR A 310 -1.36 2.16 11.56
C THR A 310 -1.21 0.71 12.03
N ASN A 311 -0.08 0.09 11.71
CA ASN A 311 0.32 -1.20 12.28
C ASN A 311 0.50 -1.12 13.81
N ALA A 312 0.98 0.01 14.31
CA ALA A 312 1.07 0.25 15.75
C ALA A 312 -0.30 0.24 16.43
N GLY A 313 -1.31 0.87 15.80
CA GLY A 313 -2.70 0.80 16.26
C GLY A 313 -3.22 -0.63 16.31
N VAL A 314 -2.92 -1.44 15.29
CA VAL A 314 -3.29 -2.88 15.29
C VAL A 314 -2.67 -3.62 16.48
N VAL A 315 -1.36 -3.42 16.73
CA VAL A 315 -0.67 -4.05 17.87
C VAL A 315 -1.31 -3.62 19.20
N SER A 316 -1.59 -2.31 19.37
CA SER A 316 -2.27 -1.78 20.57
C SER A 316 -3.61 -2.45 20.81
N VAL A 317 -4.48 -2.47 19.79
CA VAL A 317 -5.80 -3.09 19.87
C VAL A 317 -5.72 -4.59 20.18
N VAL A 318 -4.78 -5.32 19.57
CA VAL A 318 -4.57 -6.74 19.85
C VAL A 318 -4.20 -6.96 21.32
N VAL A 319 -3.30 -6.15 21.86
CA VAL A 319 -2.90 -6.23 23.28
C VAL A 319 -4.09 -5.96 24.21
N ASP A 320 -4.89 -4.92 23.93
CA ASP A 320 -6.06 -4.54 24.71
C ASP A 320 -7.12 -5.64 24.69
N VAL A 321 -7.45 -6.17 23.51
CA VAL A 321 -8.45 -7.23 23.33
C VAL A 321 -8.04 -8.52 24.04
N LEU A 322 -6.77 -8.90 23.99
CA LEU A 322 -6.23 -10.05 24.73
C LEU A 322 -6.23 -9.83 26.25
N ALA A 323 -6.01 -8.60 26.70
CA ALA A 323 -6.10 -8.25 28.13
C ALA A 323 -7.55 -8.33 28.66
N GLU A 324 -8.55 -8.10 27.80
CA GLU A 324 -9.97 -8.32 28.08
C GLU A 324 -10.39 -9.82 28.07
N GLY A 325 -9.45 -10.74 27.82
CA GLY A 325 -9.73 -12.18 27.71
C GLY A 325 -10.44 -12.57 26.40
N ARG A 326 -10.51 -11.69 25.41
CA ARG A 326 -11.14 -11.91 24.11
C ARG A 326 -10.10 -12.30 23.06
N ARG A 327 -10.53 -12.96 21.99
CA ARG A 327 -9.67 -13.47 20.91
C ARG A 327 -9.70 -12.55 19.70
N PRO A 328 -8.65 -11.75 19.40
CA PRO A 328 -8.58 -10.96 18.20
C PRO A 328 -8.14 -11.80 16.99
N TYR A 329 -8.69 -11.51 15.81
CA TYR A 329 -8.20 -11.97 14.52
C TYR A 329 -7.67 -10.76 13.74
N VAL A 330 -6.46 -10.85 13.20
CA VAL A 330 -5.83 -9.77 12.42
C VAL A 330 -5.94 -10.08 10.93
N ILE A 331 -6.64 -9.22 10.17
CA ILE A 331 -6.76 -9.37 8.73
C ILE A 331 -5.39 -9.25 8.05
N GLY A 332 -5.06 -10.25 7.23
CA GLY A 332 -3.75 -10.36 6.59
C GLY A 332 -2.67 -10.95 7.48
N GLY A 333 -3.05 -11.45 8.68
CA GLY A 333 -2.16 -12.11 9.62
C GLY A 333 -1.21 -11.15 10.34
N VAL A 334 -0.37 -11.73 11.21
CA VAL A 334 0.52 -10.98 12.12
C VAL A 334 2.01 -11.10 11.72
N PHE A 335 2.31 -11.78 10.64
CA PHE A 335 3.69 -12.08 10.26
C PHE A 335 4.55 -10.82 10.05
N GLU A 336 4.03 -9.82 9.33
CA GLU A 336 4.73 -8.55 9.11
C GLU A 336 4.97 -7.79 10.42
N LEU A 337 3.99 -7.81 11.35
CA LEU A 337 4.12 -7.17 12.65
C LEU A 337 5.17 -7.88 13.54
N ILE A 338 5.21 -9.21 13.49
CA ILE A 338 6.20 -10.00 14.21
C ILE A 338 7.61 -9.70 13.67
N ARG A 339 7.80 -9.67 12.35
CA ARG A 339 9.09 -9.31 11.74
C ARG A 339 9.57 -7.92 12.16
N LEU A 340 8.66 -6.95 12.21
CA LEU A 340 8.99 -5.60 12.66
C LEU A 340 9.49 -5.60 14.12
N LEU A 341 8.86 -6.38 15.00
CA LEU A 341 9.29 -6.54 16.39
C LEU A 341 10.59 -7.36 16.54
N GLU A 342 10.80 -8.36 15.70
CA GLU A 342 12.07 -9.11 15.65
C GLU A 342 13.24 -8.20 15.25
N ASP A 343 13.00 -7.24 14.35
CA ASP A 343 14.01 -6.24 13.99
C ASP A 343 14.30 -5.25 15.12
N VAL A 344 13.34 -4.96 16.00
CA VAL A 344 13.63 -4.24 17.26
C VAL A 344 14.62 -5.03 18.12
N SER A 345 14.44 -6.34 18.25
CA SER A 345 15.38 -7.19 18.99
C SER A 345 16.79 -7.19 18.38
N LYS A 346 16.89 -7.16 17.03
CA LYS A 346 18.17 -7.04 16.34
C LYS A 346 18.84 -5.69 16.60
N LEU A 347 18.08 -4.59 16.47
CA LEU A 347 18.58 -3.23 16.71
C LEU A 347 19.03 -3.04 18.15
N LYS A 348 18.38 -3.64 19.14
CA LYS A 348 18.83 -3.64 20.54
C LYS A 348 20.18 -4.34 20.74
N GLN A 349 20.55 -5.24 19.83
CA GLN A 349 21.83 -5.93 19.80
C GLN A 349 22.82 -5.30 18.80
N SER A 350 22.50 -4.11 18.26
CA SER A 350 23.25 -3.44 17.19
C SER A 350 23.45 -4.29 15.93
N VAL A 351 22.49 -5.19 15.65
CA VAL A 351 22.40 -5.97 14.42
C VAL A 351 21.51 -5.23 13.44
N PRO A 352 21.91 -5.09 12.15
CA PRO A 352 21.12 -4.39 11.15
C PRO A 352 19.71 -4.95 10.97
N ALA A 353 18.73 -4.07 10.93
CA ALA A 353 17.33 -4.40 10.70
C ALA A 353 17.07 -4.87 9.27
N GLU A 354 15.99 -5.61 9.10
CA GLU A 354 15.54 -6.15 7.82
C GLU A 354 14.33 -5.42 7.22
N CYS A 355 13.53 -4.80 8.06
CA CYS A 355 12.35 -4.06 7.64
C CYS A 355 12.74 -2.67 7.13
N PRO A 356 12.12 -2.19 6.05
CA PRO A 356 12.43 -0.90 5.45
C PRO A 356 12.28 0.28 6.40
N GLU A 357 11.37 0.18 7.36
CA GLU A 357 11.10 1.20 8.37
C GLU A 357 12.33 1.53 9.21
N PHE A 358 13.25 0.58 9.35
CA PHE A 358 14.44 0.71 10.18
C PHE A 358 15.74 0.79 9.39
N PHE A 359 15.68 0.96 8.08
CA PHE A 359 16.90 1.10 7.28
C PHE A 359 17.69 2.36 7.66
N GLY A 360 19.01 2.18 7.84
CA GLY A 360 19.94 3.26 8.15
C GLY A 360 20.06 3.56 9.65
N PHE A 361 19.30 2.90 10.52
CA PHE A 361 19.51 2.97 11.97
C PHE A 361 20.53 1.92 12.40
N LYS A 362 21.45 2.33 13.29
CA LYS A 362 22.51 1.48 13.81
C LYS A 362 22.05 0.61 14.97
N ASP A 363 21.20 1.18 15.82
CA ASP A 363 20.67 0.56 17.02
C ASP A 363 19.27 1.09 17.37
N TRP A 364 18.66 0.50 18.38
CA TRP A 364 17.32 0.88 18.83
C TRP A 364 17.26 2.28 19.47
N SER A 365 18.35 2.76 20.08
CA SER A 365 18.41 4.09 20.67
C SER A 365 18.24 5.17 19.59
N GLU A 366 18.92 4.98 18.44
CA GLU A 366 18.79 5.89 17.30
C GLU A 366 17.35 5.94 16.74
N VAL A 367 16.63 4.82 16.76
CA VAL A 367 15.20 4.78 16.36
C VAL A 367 14.34 5.55 17.38
N VAL A 368 14.58 5.36 18.66
CA VAL A 368 13.86 6.07 19.73
C VAL A 368 14.07 7.58 19.63
N ASP A 369 15.31 8.02 19.44
CA ASP A 369 15.65 9.44 19.27
C ASP A 369 14.99 10.03 18.00
N PHE A 370 15.07 9.31 16.89
CA PHE A 370 14.40 9.72 15.65
C PHE A 370 12.88 9.84 15.80
N ALA A 371 12.24 8.91 16.51
CA ALA A 371 10.80 8.94 16.76
C ALA A 371 10.34 10.17 17.58
N GLN A 372 11.25 10.86 18.30
CA GLN A 372 10.96 12.10 19.02
C GLN A 372 10.98 13.33 18.10
N SER A 373 11.67 13.25 16.97
CA SER A 373 11.69 14.32 15.97
C SER A 373 10.35 14.45 15.21
N ASP A 374 10.15 15.57 14.55
CA ASP A 374 8.97 15.76 13.68
C ASP A 374 8.97 14.77 12.51
N GLU A 375 10.14 14.39 12.03
CA GLU A 375 10.33 13.44 10.93
C GLU A 375 10.04 11.98 11.32
N GLY A 376 10.30 11.64 12.58
CA GLY A 376 10.07 10.31 13.14
C GLY A 376 8.65 10.07 13.66
N GLU A 377 7.74 11.01 13.43
CA GLU A 377 6.37 10.94 13.95
C GLU A 377 5.65 9.63 13.60
N SER A 378 5.87 9.09 12.40
CA SER A 378 5.28 7.83 11.96
C SER A 378 5.67 6.63 12.83
N LEU A 379 6.86 6.64 13.42
CA LEU A 379 7.37 5.60 14.31
C LEU A 379 7.00 5.82 15.79
N ARG A 380 6.57 7.03 16.16
CA ARG A 380 6.36 7.43 17.57
C ARG A 380 5.39 6.49 18.31
N SER A 381 4.27 6.15 17.71
CA SER A 381 3.28 5.26 18.33
C SER A 381 3.83 3.84 18.50
N PHE A 382 4.56 3.34 17.50
CA PHE A 382 5.19 2.03 17.57
C PHE A 382 6.27 1.97 18.66
N VAL A 383 7.14 2.98 18.70
CA VAL A 383 8.19 3.07 19.74
C VAL A 383 7.57 3.12 21.14
N LYS A 384 6.50 3.90 21.35
CA LYS A 384 5.79 3.95 22.64
C LYS A 384 5.29 2.58 23.08
N ILE A 385 4.68 1.80 22.19
CA ILE A 385 4.17 0.46 22.52
C ILE A 385 5.32 -0.49 22.84
N VAL A 386 6.39 -0.46 22.05
CA VAL A 386 7.57 -1.29 22.29
C VAL A 386 8.23 -0.95 23.64
N LEU A 387 8.32 0.33 24.00
CA LEU A 387 8.87 0.75 25.29
C LEU A 387 7.96 0.34 26.46
N ALA A 388 6.63 0.36 26.26
CA ALA A 388 5.67 0.01 27.32
C ALA A 388 5.62 -1.50 27.60
N TYR A 389 5.66 -2.34 26.58
CA TYR A 389 5.40 -3.79 26.71
C TYR A 389 6.64 -4.68 26.45
N GLY A 390 7.65 -4.17 25.76
CA GLY A 390 8.78 -4.93 25.25
C GLY A 390 8.42 -5.79 24.03
N GLU A 391 9.33 -5.88 23.07
CA GLU A 391 9.11 -6.57 21.80
C GLU A 391 8.81 -8.08 21.97
N LEU A 392 9.47 -8.76 22.91
CA LEU A 392 9.25 -10.20 23.13
C LEU A 392 7.84 -10.49 23.64
N THR A 393 7.33 -9.65 24.54
CA THR A 393 5.95 -9.75 25.05
C THR A 393 4.95 -9.51 23.93
N LEU A 394 5.19 -8.50 23.08
CA LEU A 394 4.34 -8.19 21.94
C LEU A 394 4.33 -9.34 20.92
N ILE A 395 5.48 -9.95 20.63
CA ILE A 395 5.57 -11.13 19.75
C ILE A 395 4.76 -12.29 20.31
N GLN A 396 4.85 -12.57 21.60
CA GLN A 396 4.04 -13.61 22.23
C GLN A 396 2.53 -13.34 22.10
N ARG A 397 2.11 -12.10 22.35
CA ARG A 397 0.71 -11.68 22.22
C ARG A 397 0.22 -11.84 20.78
N LEU A 398 1.00 -11.40 19.80
CA LEU A 398 0.65 -11.56 18.38
C LEU A 398 0.55 -13.04 17.96
N LYS A 399 1.36 -13.93 18.52
CA LYS A 399 1.27 -15.37 18.26
C LYS A 399 0.03 -16.04 18.85
N SER A 400 -0.65 -15.41 19.81
CA SER A 400 -1.86 -15.93 20.45
C SER A 400 -3.19 -15.47 19.84
N VAL A 401 -3.16 -14.71 18.71
CA VAL A 401 -4.37 -14.29 18.00
C VAL A 401 -5.12 -15.48 17.38
N ALA A 402 -6.39 -15.30 17.10
CA ALA A 402 -7.21 -16.30 16.41
C ALA A 402 -6.64 -16.63 15.02
N ARG A 403 -6.75 -17.87 14.59
CA ARG A 403 -6.23 -18.33 13.29
C ARG A 403 -7.13 -17.99 12.11
N ASP A 404 -8.41 -17.86 12.37
CA ASP A 404 -9.44 -17.55 11.39
C ASP A 404 -10.48 -16.57 11.95
N GLU A 405 -11.24 -15.95 11.06
CA GLU A 405 -12.22 -14.93 11.39
C GLU A 405 -13.42 -15.50 12.17
N ALA A 406 -13.78 -16.75 11.91
CA ALA A 406 -14.94 -17.39 12.53
C ALA A 406 -14.70 -17.73 14.02
N SER A 407 -13.45 -17.98 14.42
CA SER A 407 -13.06 -18.27 15.80
C SER A 407 -12.75 -17.02 16.63
N ALA A 408 -12.86 -15.84 16.06
CA ALA A 408 -12.52 -14.58 16.71
C ALA A 408 -13.71 -13.90 17.37
N ASP A 409 -13.43 -13.22 18.49
CA ASP A 409 -14.42 -12.35 19.15
C ASP A 409 -14.32 -10.91 18.62
N VAL A 410 -13.16 -10.54 18.05
CA VAL A 410 -12.88 -9.21 17.49
C VAL A 410 -12.02 -9.33 16.23
N ILE A 411 -12.45 -8.67 15.17
CA ILE A 411 -11.68 -8.51 13.94
C ILE A 411 -10.87 -7.22 14.03
N VAL A 412 -9.58 -7.28 13.78
CA VAL A 412 -8.69 -6.12 13.79
C VAL A 412 -8.03 -5.97 12.42
N SER A 413 -8.04 -4.78 11.85
CA SER A 413 -7.44 -4.53 10.54
C SER A 413 -6.88 -3.12 10.44
N THR A 414 -5.91 -2.92 9.54
CA THR A 414 -5.65 -1.56 9.06
C THR A 414 -6.71 -1.13 8.05
N GLY A 415 -6.96 0.18 7.93
CA GLY A 415 -7.85 0.73 6.90
C GLY A 415 -7.46 0.27 5.49
N HIS A 416 -6.16 0.08 5.21
CA HIS A 416 -5.65 -0.43 3.94
C HIS A 416 -6.11 -1.87 3.67
N LYS A 417 -5.95 -2.77 4.65
CA LYS A 417 -6.35 -4.19 4.52
C LYS A 417 -7.87 -4.37 4.58
N ALA A 418 -8.61 -3.37 5.05
CA ALA A 418 -10.08 -3.34 5.09
C ALA A 418 -10.72 -2.95 3.74
N LYS A 419 -9.93 -2.43 2.78
CA LYS A 419 -10.45 -2.09 1.45
C LYS A 419 -11.04 -3.32 0.74
N GLY A 420 -12.22 -3.14 0.12
CA GLY A 420 -12.95 -4.23 -0.51
C GLY A 420 -13.82 -5.07 0.44
N ARG A 421 -13.71 -4.85 1.75
CA ARG A 421 -14.56 -5.50 2.76
C ARG A 421 -15.60 -4.54 3.34
N GLU A 422 -16.59 -5.10 4.04
CA GLU A 422 -17.60 -4.33 4.75
C GLU A 422 -18.15 -5.16 5.92
N TRP A 423 -18.63 -4.49 6.96
CA TRP A 423 -19.18 -5.11 8.19
C TRP A 423 -20.40 -4.34 8.67
N ASP A 424 -21.27 -5.01 9.39
CA ASP A 424 -22.46 -4.38 9.98
C ASP A 424 -22.06 -3.29 10.97
N SER A 425 -21.00 -3.54 11.74
CA SER A 425 -20.51 -2.57 12.71
C SER A 425 -18.99 -2.44 12.69
N VAL A 426 -18.51 -1.19 12.71
CA VAL A 426 -17.09 -0.83 12.65
C VAL A 426 -16.77 0.19 13.72
N THR A 427 -15.64 0.01 14.40
CA THR A 427 -15.01 1.02 15.27
C THR A 427 -13.75 1.55 14.57
N LEU A 428 -13.64 2.86 14.42
CA LEU A 428 -12.38 3.52 14.06
C LEU A 428 -11.55 3.72 15.32
N PHE A 429 -10.32 3.21 15.31
CA PHE A 429 -9.40 3.38 16.43
C PHE A 429 -8.94 4.84 16.54
N SER A 430 -8.49 5.25 17.71
CA SER A 430 -8.09 6.64 17.98
C SER A 430 -6.95 7.17 17.10
N ASP A 431 -6.19 6.29 16.45
CA ASP A 431 -5.13 6.68 15.51
C ASP A 431 -5.66 7.26 14.17
N PHE A 432 -6.98 7.25 13.96
CA PHE A 432 -7.66 7.99 12.89
C PHE A 432 -7.97 9.45 13.24
N GLU A 433 -7.75 9.87 14.48
CA GLU A 433 -7.96 11.28 14.84
C GLU A 433 -7.03 12.18 14.04
N PRO A 434 -7.56 13.32 13.50
CA PRO A 434 -6.72 14.31 12.84
C PRO A 434 -5.64 14.84 13.79
N ARG A 435 -4.45 15.07 13.25
CA ARG A 435 -3.39 15.72 13.99
C ARG A 435 -3.76 17.16 14.30
N LEU A 436 -3.23 17.69 15.37
CA LEU A 436 -3.38 19.09 15.69
C LEU A 436 -2.12 19.85 15.29
N THR A 437 -2.31 21.04 14.71
CA THR A 437 -1.19 21.97 14.47
C THR A 437 -0.57 22.40 15.80
N LYS A 438 0.64 22.97 15.73
CA LYS A 438 1.30 23.61 16.88
C LYS A 438 0.79 25.04 17.12
N ASP A 439 -0.18 25.52 16.34
CA ASP A 439 -0.78 26.85 16.44
C ASP A 439 -1.60 27.01 17.73
N ASP A 440 -1.86 28.22 18.11
CA ASP A 440 -2.78 28.57 19.19
C ASP A 440 -3.94 29.41 18.63
N PRO A 441 -5.19 28.91 18.62
CA PRO A 441 -5.62 27.56 19.00
C PRO A 441 -5.21 26.46 17.99
N PRO A 442 -4.96 25.23 18.47
CA PRO A 442 -4.60 24.10 17.62
C PRO A 442 -5.70 23.78 16.58
N LYS A 443 -5.31 23.57 15.33
CA LYS A 443 -6.25 23.22 14.25
C LYS A 443 -6.07 21.78 13.81
N PRO A 444 -7.16 21.04 13.56
CA PRO A 444 -7.06 19.68 13.03
C PRO A 444 -6.54 19.71 11.58
N VAL A 445 -5.46 18.98 11.32
CA VAL A 445 -4.89 18.80 9.98
C VAL A 445 -5.04 17.34 9.58
N LEU A 446 -5.50 17.15 8.35
CA LEU A 446 -5.61 15.87 7.70
C LEU A 446 -5.00 16.01 6.30
N ASN A 447 -3.89 15.31 6.02
CA ASN A 447 -3.34 15.30 4.67
C ASN A 447 -4.21 14.45 3.73
N GLU A 448 -3.99 14.55 2.42
CA GLU A 448 -4.81 13.85 1.43
C GLU A 448 -4.80 12.33 1.60
N GLU A 449 -3.66 11.73 1.89
CA GLU A 449 -3.52 10.29 2.07
C GLU A 449 -4.31 9.81 3.30
N GLU A 450 -4.18 10.53 4.42
CA GLU A 450 -4.94 10.26 5.64
C GLU A 450 -6.44 10.45 5.43
N ALA A 451 -6.85 11.48 4.69
CA ALA A 451 -8.25 11.73 4.36
C ALA A 451 -8.84 10.62 3.48
N ARG A 452 -8.10 10.15 2.47
CA ARG A 452 -8.53 9.02 1.63
C ARG A 452 -8.66 7.74 2.46
N LEU A 453 -7.71 7.47 3.35
CA LEU A 453 -7.76 6.30 4.21
C LEU A 453 -8.93 6.38 5.21
N LEU A 454 -9.19 7.55 5.79
CA LEU A 454 -10.34 7.80 6.66
C LEU A 454 -11.65 7.60 5.90
N TYR A 455 -11.76 8.11 4.65
CA TYR A 455 -12.93 7.89 3.80
C TYR A 455 -13.16 6.39 3.54
N VAL A 456 -12.10 5.65 3.19
CA VAL A 456 -12.19 4.19 3.02
C VAL A 456 -12.68 3.52 4.29
N ALA A 457 -12.09 3.82 5.45
CA ALA A 457 -12.42 3.20 6.72
C ALA A 457 -13.86 3.51 7.18
N THR A 458 -14.28 4.79 7.07
CA THR A 458 -15.64 5.26 7.41
C THR A 458 -16.71 4.54 6.60
N THR A 459 -16.45 4.32 5.31
CA THR A 459 -17.40 3.68 4.38
C THR A 459 -17.42 2.14 4.45
N ARG A 460 -16.76 1.54 5.46
CA ARG A 460 -16.82 0.07 5.68
C ARG A 460 -18.00 -0.36 6.53
N ALA A 461 -18.58 0.54 7.33
CA ALA A 461 -19.71 0.26 8.18
C ALA A 461 -21.03 0.25 7.39
N ARG A 462 -21.90 -0.73 7.69
CA ARG A 462 -23.25 -0.81 7.13
C ARG A 462 -24.30 -0.22 8.08
N ASP A 463 -24.28 -0.60 9.37
CA ASP A 463 -25.34 -0.26 10.31
C ASP A 463 -24.84 0.60 11.48
N LEU A 464 -23.60 0.39 11.95
CA LEU A 464 -23.03 1.14 13.07
C LEU A 464 -21.57 1.51 12.81
N LEU A 465 -21.28 2.79 12.89
CA LEU A 465 -19.91 3.33 12.90
C LEU A 465 -19.61 3.97 14.25
N VAL A 466 -18.64 3.44 14.98
CA VAL A 466 -18.12 4.06 16.21
C VAL A 466 -16.87 4.83 15.87
N VAL A 467 -16.79 6.09 16.28
CA VAL A 467 -15.70 7.00 15.92
C VAL A 467 -15.05 7.62 17.15
N PRO A 468 -13.75 7.96 17.07
CA PRO A 468 -13.06 8.67 18.16
C PRO A 468 -13.65 10.07 18.38
N SER A 469 -13.43 10.62 19.58
CA SER A 469 -14.09 11.82 20.08
C SER A 469 -13.96 13.04 19.17
N ARG A 470 -12.77 13.32 18.61
CA ARG A 470 -12.55 14.46 17.72
C ARG A 470 -13.29 14.34 16.39
N LEU A 471 -13.42 13.11 15.88
CA LEU A 471 -14.25 12.88 14.69
C LEU A 471 -15.73 12.99 15.01
N ALA A 472 -16.14 12.53 16.18
CA ALA A 472 -17.52 12.67 16.65
C ALA A 472 -17.91 14.16 16.76
N GLU A 473 -17.08 14.99 17.36
CA GLU A 473 -17.27 16.45 17.43
C GLU A 473 -17.36 17.07 16.04
N LYS A 474 -16.42 16.75 15.13
CA LYS A 474 -16.39 17.26 13.76
C LYS A 474 -17.67 16.90 12.98
N TRP A 475 -18.26 15.75 13.26
CA TRP A 475 -19.47 15.26 12.56
C TRP A 475 -20.75 15.51 13.34
N ASN A 476 -20.71 16.31 14.44
CA ASN A 476 -21.83 16.63 15.29
C ASN A 476 -22.56 15.37 15.82
N VAL A 477 -21.79 14.33 16.15
CA VAL A 477 -22.34 13.08 16.70
C VAL A 477 -22.73 13.35 18.17
N PRO A 478 -23.96 13.05 18.59
CA PRO A 478 -24.39 13.25 19.97
C PRO A 478 -23.48 12.51 20.96
N PRO A 479 -23.13 13.11 22.12
CA PRO A 479 -22.40 12.41 23.17
C PRO A 479 -23.22 11.24 23.71
N ALA A 480 -22.55 10.22 24.26
CA ALA A 480 -23.23 9.11 24.88
C ALA A 480 -24.14 9.58 26.03
N PRO A 481 -25.31 8.96 26.23
CA PRO A 481 -26.14 9.24 27.40
C PRO A 481 -25.34 9.00 28.69
N ALA A 482 -25.44 9.93 29.64
CA ALA A 482 -24.67 9.93 30.89
C ALA A 482 -24.77 8.62 31.71
N SER A 483 -25.82 7.84 31.53
CA SER A 483 -26.05 6.55 32.21
C SER A 483 -25.04 5.44 31.78
N ASN A 484 -24.36 5.57 30.66
CA ASN A 484 -23.40 4.56 30.20
C ASN A 484 -21.94 4.87 30.58
N PHE A 485 -21.64 6.10 31.02
CA PHE A 485 -20.30 6.50 31.46
C PHE A 485 -19.82 5.78 32.71
N ALA A 486 -20.72 5.49 33.66
CA ALA A 486 -20.36 4.85 34.93
C ALA A 486 -20.08 3.33 34.82
N ARG A 487 -20.53 2.69 33.74
CA ARG A 487 -20.32 1.24 33.53
C ARG A 487 -19.14 0.89 32.63
N GLN A 488 -18.58 1.81 31.86
CA GLN A 488 -17.48 1.55 30.91
C GLN A 488 -16.11 2.14 31.34
N GLN A 489 -16.07 2.94 32.41
CA GLN A 489 -14.85 3.11 33.19
C GLN A 489 -14.70 1.92 34.16
N ALA A 490 -14.71 0.71 33.63
CA ALA A 490 -14.05 -0.38 34.31
C ALA A 490 -12.62 0.08 34.60
N ALA A 491 -12.21 -0.06 35.89
CA ALA A 491 -10.91 0.35 36.39
C ALA A 491 -9.80 0.06 35.39
N PRO A 492 -8.79 0.94 35.27
CA PRO A 492 -7.63 0.64 34.47
C PRO A 492 -7.18 -0.78 34.82
N PRO A 493 -6.85 -1.63 33.85
CA PRO A 493 -6.40 -2.98 34.15
C PRO A 493 -5.36 -2.91 35.26
N PRO A 494 -5.41 -3.81 36.25
CA PRO A 494 -4.48 -3.76 37.36
C PRO A 494 -3.06 -3.65 36.78
N PRO A 495 -2.19 -2.80 37.33
CA PRO A 495 -0.84 -2.67 36.83
C PRO A 495 -0.25 -4.07 36.80
N ILE A 496 0.13 -4.53 35.60
CA ILE A 496 0.82 -5.81 35.45
C ILE A 496 2.05 -5.66 36.32
N LEU A 497 2.10 -6.41 37.40
CA LEU A 497 3.26 -6.50 38.28
C LEU A 497 4.46 -6.92 37.46
N VAL A 498 5.17 -5.93 36.93
CA VAL A 498 6.50 -6.14 36.34
C VAL A 498 7.38 -6.55 37.50
N LYS A 499 7.67 -7.84 37.58
CA LYS A 499 8.52 -8.43 38.64
C LYS A 499 9.98 -7.93 38.63
N ASN A 500 10.32 -7.01 37.74
CA ASN A 500 11.62 -6.35 37.75
C ASN A 500 11.41 -4.83 37.65
N PRO A 501 11.87 -4.05 38.66
CA PRO A 501 11.91 -2.60 38.51
C PRO A 501 12.86 -2.26 37.36
N LEU A 502 12.36 -1.39 36.46
CA LEU A 502 13.14 -0.84 35.36
C LEU A 502 14.48 -0.30 35.94
N PRO A 503 15.63 -0.63 35.35
CA PRO A 503 16.87 0.04 35.70
C PRO A 503 16.67 1.54 35.44
N LYS A 504 16.94 2.34 36.47
CA LYS A 504 16.95 3.80 36.36
C LYS A 504 17.90 4.16 35.23
N LEU A 505 17.40 4.85 34.23
CA LEU A 505 18.21 5.42 33.16
C LEU A 505 19.35 6.23 33.77
N PRO A 506 20.60 6.01 33.39
CA PRO A 506 21.70 6.85 33.84
C PRO A 506 21.46 8.27 33.30
N THR A 507 21.35 9.22 34.22
CA THR A 507 21.39 10.65 33.90
C THR A 507 22.81 10.97 33.43
N PHE A 508 22.98 11.09 32.12
CA PHE A 508 24.23 11.61 31.55
C PHE A 508 24.30 13.11 31.83
N ALA A 509 24.93 13.47 32.96
CA ALA A 509 25.37 14.83 33.18
C ALA A 509 26.45 15.16 32.14
N LYS A 510 26.17 16.14 31.26
CA LYS A 510 27.14 16.72 30.34
C LYS A 510 28.31 17.29 31.15
N LYS A 511 29.41 16.58 31.23
CA LYS A 511 30.70 17.14 31.61
C LYS A 511 31.33 17.76 30.37
N VAL A 512 31.17 19.07 30.23
CA VAL A 512 31.94 19.87 29.26
C VAL A 512 33.37 19.93 29.79
N THR A 513 34.30 19.17 29.24
CA THR A 513 35.73 19.40 29.35
C THR A 513 36.22 19.91 28.00
N SER A 514 36.58 21.18 27.99
CA SER A 514 37.38 21.80 26.93
C SER A 514 38.73 21.07 26.83
N ARG A 515 39.03 20.52 25.68
CA ARG A 515 40.40 20.25 25.25
C ARG A 515 40.53 20.45 23.76
N ALA A 516 41.30 21.45 23.41
CA ALA A 516 41.86 21.65 22.08
C ALA A 516 42.74 20.44 21.75
N ASP A 517 42.56 19.96 20.53
CA ASP A 517 43.50 19.33 19.62
C ASP A 517 42.68 18.36 18.73
N ALA A 518 42.23 18.88 17.59
CA ALA A 518 41.65 18.06 16.55
C ALA A 518 42.78 17.59 15.62
N PRO A 519 42.92 16.29 15.35
CA PRO A 519 43.74 15.85 14.23
C PRO A 519 42.98 16.15 12.90
N ALA A 520 43.77 16.59 11.92
CA ALA A 520 43.32 16.95 10.57
C ALA A 520 42.47 15.83 9.93
N ALA A 521 41.37 16.24 9.29
CA ALA A 521 40.53 15.35 8.48
C ALA A 521 41.35 14.71 7.34
N PRO A 522 41.18 13.42 7.07
CA PRO A 522 41.78 12.81 5.88
C PRO A 522 41.13 13.37 4.62
N PRO A 523 41.90 13.45 3.50
CA PRO A 523 41.39 14.01 2.26
C PRO A 523 40.18 13.23 1.75
N THR A 524 39.19 13.97 1.29
CA THR A 524 37.98 13.46 0.65
C THR A 524 38.36 12.66 -0.60
N THR A 525 38.33 11.34 -0.49
CA THR A 525 38.48 10.48 -1.65
C THR A 525 37.18 10.57 -2.44
N ALA A 526 37.29 11.08 -3.68
CA ALA A 526 36.21 11.01 -4.66
C ALA A 526 35.73 9.55 -4.77
N LEU A 527 34.40 9.38 -4.89
CA LEU A 527 33.77 8.08 -5.14
C LEU A 527 34.46 7.39 -6.33
N ALA A 528 35.37 6.47 -6.04
CA ALA A 528 35.87 5.58 -7.06
C ALA A 528 34.71 4.64 -7.42
N VAL A 529 34.03 4.94 -8.51
CA VAL A 529 33.11 4.01 -9.15
C VAL A 529 33.95 2.81 -9.59
N PRO A 530 33.69 1.60 -9.09
CA PRO A 530 34.37 0.42 -9.61
C PRO A 530 34.06 0.36 -11.10
N ASP A 531 35.09 0.43 -11.94
CA ASP A 531 34.93 0.30 -13.40
C ASP A 531 34.49 -1.12 -13.73
N LEU A 532 33.18 -1.31 -13.80
CA LEU A 532 32.56 -2.58 -14.21
C LEU A 532 32.90 -2.95 -15.67
N SER A 533 33.49 -2.02 -16.44
CA SER A 533 33.87 -2.25 -17.84
C SER A 533 35.10 -3.17 -17.99
N GLN A 534 35.98 -3.23 -16.96
CA GLN A 534 37.19 -4.06 -17.04
C GLN A 534 36.96 -5.53 -16.73
N ARG A 535 35.89 -5.89 -15.98
CA ARG A 535 35.56 -7.31 -15.72
C ARG A 535 34.72 -7.96 -16.83
N ALA A 536 34.10 -7.18 -17.71
CA ALA A 536 33.36 -7.67 -18.87
C ALA A 536 34.25 -8.01 -20.10
N ARG A 537 35.53 -7.65 -20.06
CA ARG A 537 36.46 -7.85 -21.20
C ARG A 537 37.11 -9.25 -21.27
N THR A 538 36.85 -10.13 -20.30
CA THR A 538 37.38 -11.49 -20.31
C THR A 538 36.33 -12.59 -20.55
N SER A 539 35.10 -12.26 -20.90
CA SER A 539 34.14 -13.19 -21.45
C SER A 539 33.69 -12.69 -22.82
N GLU A 540 33.86 -13.53 -23.81
CA GLU A 540 33.56 -13.32 -25.23
C GLU A 540 32.30 -12.49 -25.51
N GLN A 541 32.38 -11.64 -26.55
CA GLN A 541 31.33 -10.70 -26.97
C GLN A 541 29.94 -11.35 -27.02
N PRO A 542 28.94 -10.79 -26.33
CA PRO A 542 27.58 -11.26 -26.51
C PRO A 542 26.90 -10.45 -27.63
N THR A 543 27.07 -10.89 -28.85
CA THR A 543 26.18 -10.51 -29.98
C THR A 543 24.74 -11.05 -29.82
N HIS A 544 24.41 -11.61 -28.65
CA HIS A 544 23.12 -12.23 -28.39
C HIS A 544 22.11 -11.40 -27.57
N LYS A 545 22.48 -10.20 -27.05
CA LYS A 545 21.53 -9.44 -26.17
C LYS A 545 20.31 -8.88 -26.89
N LEU A 546 20.47 -8.44 -28.12
CA LEU A 546 19.34 -8.01 -28.97
C LEU A 546 18.51 -9.21 -29.46
N GLY A 547 19.12 -10.39 -29.60
CA GLY A 547 18.45 -11.59 -30.03
C GLY A 547 17.49 -12.19 -28.97
N LEU A 548 17.82 -12.07 -27.67
CA LEU A 548 16.95 -12.64 -26.62
C LEU A 548 15.69 -11.79 -26.41
N LEU A 549 15.83 -10.46 -26.37
CA LEU A 549 14.68 -9.57 -26.30
C LEU A 549 13.83 -9.67 -27.56
N SER A 550 14.44 -9.71 -28.77
CA SER A 550 13.70 -9.88 -30.01
C SER A 550 13.03 -11.25 -30.13
N SER A 551 13.61 -12.32 -29.60
CA SER A 551 12.98 -13.65 -29.56
C SER A 551 11.85 -13.72 -28.53
N ILE A 552 11.98 -13.05 -27.37
CA ILE A 552 10.90 -12.92 -26.39
C ILE A 552 9.77 -12.06 -26.98
N PHE A 553 10.08 -10.92 -27.63
CA PHE A 553 9.09 -10.09 -28.29
C PHE A 553 8.41 -10.76 -29.49
N ALA A 554 9.15 -11.52 -30.30
CA ALA A 554 8.60 -12.28 -31.42
C ALA A 554 7.60 -13.36 -30.98
N PHE A 555 7.75 -13.86 -29.75
CA PHE A 555 6.83 -14.85 -29.19
C PHE A 555 5.49 -14.24 -28.73
N PHE A 556 5.49 -12.99 -28.31
CA PHE A 556 4.27 -12.28 -27.89
C PHE A 556 3.43 -11.74 -29.07
N VAL A 557 4.02 -11.64 -30.27
CA VAL A 557 3.35 -11.11 -31.50
C VAL A 557 2.66 -12.21 -32.32
N LYS A 558 2.91 -13.47 -32.04
CA LYS A 558 2.15 -14.61 -32.56
C LYS A 558 1.11 -15.07 -31.55
#